data_db7284896c24094aea605402a31a44d2
#
_entry.id   db7284896c24094aea605402a31a44d2
#
_cell.length_a   1.000
_cell.length_b   1.000
_cell.length_c   1.000
_cell.angle_alpha   90.00
_cell.angle_beta   90.00
_cell.angle_gamma   90.00
#
_symmetry.space_group_name_H-M   'P 1'
#
loop_
_entity.id
_entity.type
_entity.pdbx_description
1 polymer ?
#
loop_
_entity_poly.entity_id
_entity_poly.type
_entity_poly.pdbx_seq_one_letter_code
_entity_poly.pdbx_strand_id
1 'polypeptide(L)'
;MRKTIYNKFDKRAITALPVLKFPGRIIVIMSEGETEKAVDYLLSSDILGVDTETRPSFHRGEMHKVALLQVSTRDTCFLFRLNHTGITPAIKRLLEDTTVKKIGLSWHDDILMLRKRQEFTPGLFIDLQDIVGSIGIEDRSLQKLYANVFGQKISKRQRLTNWEIDVLNDKQKQYAATDAWSCINLYEEIERLRKTGDYNLVVSEEGREISEE
;
A
#
# COMPACT_ATOMS: atom_id res chain seq x y z
N MET A 1 -10.12 25.29 -7.28
CA MET A 1 -8.78 25.39 -7.91
C MET A 1 -8.42 24.01 -8.44
N ARG A 2 -8.08 23.87 -9.72
CA ARG A 2 -7.72 22.57 -10.30
C ARG A 2 -6.39 22.08 -9.71
N LYS A 3 -6.32 20.80 -9.41
CA LYS A 3 -5.09 20.16 -8.90
C LYS A 3 -4.09 19.98 -10.04
N THR A 4 -2.83 20.37 -9.86
CA THR A 4 -1.77 20.06 -10.82
C THR A 4 -1.20 18.68 -10.48
N ILE A 5 -1.18 17.78 -11.47
CA ILE A 5 -0.55 16.47 -11.40
C ILE A 5 0.39 16.30 -12.60
N TYR A 6 1.35 15.40 -12.47
CA TYR A 6 2.37 15.14 -13.48
C TYR A 6 2.25 13.72 -14.01
N ASN A 7 2.49 13.50 -15.30
CA ASN A 7 2.57 12.13 -15.82
C ASN A 7 3.73 11.36 -15.16
N LYS A 8 4.87 12.04 -14.95
CA LYS A 8 6.04 11.52 -14.22
C LYS A 8 6.49 12.57 -13.20
N PHE A 9 6.47 12.20 -11.92
CA PHE A 9 6.90 13.09 -10.86
C PHE A 9 8.44 13.08 -10.68
N ASP A 10 9.06 14.25 -10.59
CA ASP A 10 10.52 14.33 -10.40
C ASP A 10 10.92 13.77 -9.02
N LYS A 11 11.70 12.69 -9.05
CA LYS A 11 12.20 12.04 -7.83
C LYS A 11 13.01 12.97 -6.93
N ARG A 12 13.70 13.97 -7.50
CA ARG A 12 14.51 14.94 -6.76
C ARG A 12 13.64 15.86 -5.91
N ALA A 13 12.47 16.23 -6.40
CA ALA A 13 11.51 17.05 -5.67
C ALA A 13 10.96 16.35 -4.41
N ILE A 14 10.92 15.01 -4.36
CA ILE A 14 10.40 14.25 -3.22
C ILE A 14 11.16 14.52 -1.93
N THR A 15 12.47 14.77 -2.02
CA THR A 15 13.33 14.98 -0.82
C THR A 15 12.89 16.16 0.03
N ALA A 16 12.41 17.23 -0.58
CA ALA A 16 11.98 18.46 0.09
C ALA A 16 10.56 18.37 0.69
N LEU A 17 9.77 17.38 0.29
CA LEU A 17 8.37 17.26 0.72
C LEU A 17 8.26 16.89 2.22
N PRO A 18 7.19 17.35 2.90
CA PRO A 18 6.89 16.93 4.26
C PRO A 18 6.62 15.42 4.31
N VAL A 19 7.06 14.79 5.42
CA VAL A 19 6.89 13.34 5.61
C VAL A 19 5.46 13.02 6.01
N LEU A 20 4.82 12.12 5.25
CA LEU A 20 3.53 11.55 5.60
C LEU A 20 3.66 10.62 6.81
N LYS A 21 2.69 10.70 7.71
CA LYS A 21 2.53 9.77 8.83
C LYS A 21 1.05 9.41 8.97
N PHE A 22 0.78 8.14 9.18
CA PHE A 22 -0.57 7.71 9.54
C PHE A 22 -1.00 8.34 10.86
N PRO A 23 -2.11 9.09 10.90
CA PRO A 23 -2.54 9.82 12.11
C PRO A 23 -3.40 8.98 13.07
N GLY A 24 -3.82 7.78 12.63
CA GLY A 24 -4.80 6.95 13.33
C GLY A 24 -4.18 5.97 14.33
N ARG A 25 -4.99 5.02 14.78
CA ARG A 25 -4.59 3.97 15.71
C ARG A 25 -3.90 2.83 14.98
N ILE A 26 -2.83 2.31 15.57
CA ILE A 26 -2.11 1.13 15.07
C ILE A 26 -2.25 0.02 16.08
N ILE A 27 -2.81 -1.12 15.66
CA ILE A 27 -3.06 -2.29 16.50
C ILE A 27 -2.27 -3.47 15.93
N VAL A 28 -1.37 -4.03 16.74
CA VAL A 28 -0.60 -5.21 16.36
C VAL A 28 -1.37 -6.45 16.78
N ILE A 29 -1.56 -7.39 15.85
CA ILE A 29 -2.32 -8.63 16.05
C ILE A 29 -1.33 -9.80 16.09
N MET A 30 -1.35 -10.56 17.19
CA MET A 30 -0.40 -11.64 17.45
C MET A 30 -1.07 -12.98 17.79
N SER A 31 -2.40 -13.01 17.92
CA SER A 31 -3.15 -14.23 18.25
C SER A 31 -4.35 -14.43 17.32
N GLU A 32 -4.83 -15.67 17.24
CA GLU A 32 -6.00 -16.02 16.42
C GLU A 32 -7.28 -15.33 16.91
N GLY A 33 -7.48 -15.25 18.24
CA GLY A 33 -8.64 -14.58 18.81
C GLY A 33 -8.67 -13.07 18.59
N GLU A 34 -7.51 -12.40 18.54
CA GLU A 34 -7.40 -11.00 18.14
C GLU A 34 -7.67 -10.84 16.64
N THR A 35 -7.19 -11.78 15.83
CA THR A 35 -7.40 -11.79 14.38
C THR A 35 -8.88 -11.82 14.02
N GLU A 36 -9.67 -12.68 14.68
CA GLU A 36 -11.11 -12.80 14.44
C GLU A 36 -11.81 -11.46 14.67
N LYS A 37 -11.59 -10.83 15.83
CA LYS A 37 -12.18 -9.53 16.17
C LYS A 37 -11.76 -8.41 15.21
N ALA A 38 -10.48 -8.41 14.81
CA ALA A 38 -9.96 -7.42 13.87
C ALA A 38 -10.58 -7.58 12.48
N VAL A 39 -10.74 -8.80 11.99
CA VAL A 39 -11.36 -9.08 10.69
C VAL A 39 -12.84 -8.73 10.70
N ASP A 40 -13.59 -9.01 11.76
CA ASP A 40 -14.99 -8.60 11.87
C ASP A 40 -15.13 -7.07 11.80
N TYR A 41 -14.25 -6.33 12.48
CA TYR A 41 -14.20 -4.87 12.38
C TYR A 41 -13.88 -4.40 10.96
N LEU A 42 -12.86 -4.98 10.32
CA LEU A 42 -12.43 -4.60 8.97
C LEU A 42 -13.52 -4.88 7.92
N LEU A 43 -14.21 -6.01 8.00
CA LEU A 43 -15.28 -6.37 7.08
C LEU A 43 -16.56 -5.53 7.25
N SER A 44 -16.67 -4.73 8.31
CA SER A 44 -17.73 -3.73 8.45
C SER A 44 -17.46 -2.42 7.69
N SER A 45 -16.27 -2.27 7.10
CA SER A 45 -15.87 -1.09 6.33
C SER A 45 -16.26 -1.21 4.86
N ASP A 46 -16.34 -0.08 4.15
CA ASP A 46 -16.60 -0.03 2.70
C ASP A 46 -15.32 -0.17 1.86
N ILE A 47 -14.17 0.17 2.45
CA ILE A 47 -12.88 0.20 1.80
C ILE A 47 -11.75 -0.05 2.81
N LEU A 48 -10.75 -0.77 2.38
CA LEU A 48 -9.54 -1.07 3.13
C LEU A 48 -8.30 -0.75 2.30
N GLY A 49 -7.28 -0.20 2.95
CA GLY A 49 -5.95 -0.12 2.37
C GLY A 49 -5.12 -1.30 2.84
N VAL A 50 -4.31 -1.86 1.96
CA VAL A 50 -3.59 -3.11 2.23
C VAL A 50 -2.17 -3.07 1.69
N ASP A 51 -1.24 -3.70 2.42
CA ASP A 51 0.15 -3.89 2.01
C ASP A 51 0.76 -5.09 2.72
N THR A 52 1.94 -5.55 2.32
CA THR A 52 2.67 -6.63 3.00
C THR A 52 4.14 -6.29 3.21
N GLU A 53 4.73 -6.91 4.24
CA GLU A 53 6.16 -6.81 4.48
C GLU A 53 6.80 -8.19 4.63
N THR A 54 7.95 -8.33 3.99
CA THR A 54 8.78 -9.54 4.06
C THR A 54 10.19 -9.15 4.50
N ARG A 55 10.80 -9.97 5.35
CA ARG A 55 12.21 -9.80 5.68
C ARG A 55 13.06 -9.86 4.41
N PRO A 56 13.94 -8.88 4.16
CA PRO A 56 14.79 -8.90 2.98
C PRO A 56 15.80 -10.05 3.03
N SER A 57 16.04 -10.70 1.88
CA SER A 57 17.07 -11.71 1.70
C SER A 57 18.31 -11.06 1.13
N PHE A 58 19.45 -11.25 1.78
CA PHE A 58 20.75 -10.71 1.36
C PHE A 58 21.67 -11.79 0.78
N HIS A 59 21.30 -13.06 0.91
CA HIS A 59 22.07 -14.20 0.40
C HIS A 59 21.30 -14.93 -0.71
N ARG A 60 22.04 -15.40 -1.72
CA ARG A 60 21.45 -16.15 -2.83
C ARG A 60 20.80 -17.44 -2.31
N GLY A 61 19.53 -17.67 -2.69
CA GLY A 61 18.77 -18.87 -2.29
C GLY A 61 18.04 -18.72 -0.95
N GLU A 62 18.26 -17.66 -0.18
CA GLU A 62 17.47 -17.36 1.01
C GLU A 62 16.10 -16.80 0.60
N MET A 63 15.03 -17.40 1.11
CA MET A 63 13.66 -16.95 0.86
C MET A 63 12.90 -16.83 2.17
N HIS A 64 12.30 -15.66 2.39
CA HIS A 64 11.41 -15.41 3.53
C HIS A 64 9.95 -15.38 3.08
N LYS A 65 9.07 -15.85 3.97
CA LYS A 65 7.62 -15.72 3.76
C LYS A 65 7.17 -14.33 4.23
N VAL A 66 6.06 -13.83 3.69
CA VAL A 66 5.45 -12.58 4.16
C VAL A 66 5.31 -12.62 5.69
N ALA A 67 5.93 -11.68 6.39
CA ALA A 67 5.96 -11.63 7.86
C ALA A 67 4.83 -10.80 8.44
N LEU A 68 4.38 -9.78 7.68
CA LEU A 68 3.38 -8.83 8.11
C LEU A 68 2.36 -8.60 6.99
N LEU A 69 1.07 -8.60 7.34
CA LEU A 69 -0.01 -8.09 6.51
C LEU A 69 -0.57 -6.85 7.20
N GLN A 70 -0.55 -5.71 6.51
CA GLN A 70 -1.16 -4.48 6.96
C GLN A 70 -2.52 -4.30 6.34
N VAL A 71 -3.53 -4.03 7.18
CA VAL A 71 -4.88 -3.71 6.71
C VAL A 71 -5.40 -2.50 7.46
N SER A 72 -5.68 -1.43 6.74
CA SER A 72 -6.10 -0.15 7.32
C SER A 72 -7.51 0.21 6.89
N THR A 73 -8.30 0.73 7.82
CA THR A 73 -9.42 1.61 7.54
C THR A 73 -8.90 3.05 7.42
N ARG A 74 -9.78 4.04 7.33
CA ARG A 74 -9.38 5.46 7.27
C ARG A 74 -8.72 5.96 8.57
N ASP A 75 -8.96 5.30 9.71
CA ASP A 75 -8.53 5.75 11.04
C ASP A 75 -7.83 4.70 11.91
N THR A 76 -7.87 3.43 11.53
CA THR A 76 -7.30 2.34 12.32
C THR A 76 -6.58 1.35 11.41
N CYS A 77 -5.31 1.06 11.69
CA CYS A 77 -4.53 0.08 10.95
C CYS A 77 -4.22 -1.14 11.83
N PHE A 78 -4.50 -2.31 11.30
CA PHE A 78 -4.18 -3.59 11.92
C PHE A 78 -2.94 -4.20 11.27
N LEU A 79 -1.98 -4.59 12.09
CA LEU A 79 -0.71 -5.20 11.70
C LEU A 79 -0.73 -6.67 12.09
N PHE A 80 -1.14 -7.54 11.17
CA PHE A 80 -1.22 -8.99 11.38
C PHE A 80 0.17 -9.61 11.26
N ARG A 81 0.70 -10.14 12.37
CA ARG A 81 2.02 -10.77 12.47
C ARG A 81 1.96 -12.20 11.93
N LEU A 82 2.02 -12.34 10.59
CA LEU A 82 1.90 -13.65 9.93
C LEU A 82 3.04 -14.63 10.26
N ASN A 83 4.16 -14.12 10.74
CA ASN A 83 5.25 -14.97 11.26
C ASN A 83 4.90 -15.62 12.61
N HIS A 84 3.89 -15.12 13.33
CA HIS A 84 3.38 -15.70 14.58
C HIS A 84 2.10 -16.52 14.36
N THR A 85 1.11 -15.95 13.64
CA THR A 85 -0.23 -16.56 13.50
C THR A 85 -0.39 -17.37 12.22
N GLY A 86 0.44 -17.15 11.20
CA GLY A 86 0.14 -17.60 9.84
C GLY A 86 -1.08 -16.88 9.27
N ILE A 87 -1.67 -17.47 8.22
CA ILE A 87 -2.96 -17.03 7.68
C ILE A 87 -4.03 -17.84 8.43
N THR A 88 -4.70 -17.21 9.39
CA THR A 88 -5.81 -17.82 10.14
C THR A 88 -7.06 -17.92 9.27
N PRO A 89 -8.10 -18.71 9.66
CA PRO A 89 -9.36 -18.73 8.93
C PRO A 89 -9.99 -17.36 8.77
N ALA A 90 -9.86 -16.46 9.76
CA ALA A 90 -10.36 -15.09 9.68
C ALA A 90 -9.59 -14.26 8.63
N ILE A 91 -8.26 -14.33 8.59
CA ILE A 91 -7.45 -13.65 7.56
C ILE A 91 -7.83 -14.21 6.18
N LYS A 92 -7.99 -15.51 6.04
CA LYS A 92 -8.44 -16.11 4.78
C LYS A 92 -9.80 -15.56 4.36
N ARG A 93 -10.77 -15.49 5.27
CA ARG A 93 -12.10 -14.86 5.04
C ARG A 93 -11.96 -13.41 4.56
N LEU A 94 -11.08 -12.61 5.17
CA LEU A 94 -10.81 -11.23 4.75
C LEU A 94 -10.22 -11.16 3.34
N LEU A 95 -9.26 -12.02 3.03
CA LEU A 95 -8.60 -12.05 1.71
C LEU A 95 -9.53 -12.51 0.60
N GLU A 96 -10.49 -13.42 0.90
CA GLU A 96 -11.46 -13.96 -0.03
C GLU A 96 -12.75 -13.13 -0.14
N ASP A 97 -12.95 -12.14 0.73
CA ASP A 97 -14.16 -11.30 0.71
C ASP A 97 -14.29 -10.51 -0.60
N THR A 98 -15.48 -10.60 -1.20
CA THR A 98 -15.81 -9.96 -2.49
C THR A 98 -16.64 -8.68 -2.36
N THR A 99 -16.95 -8.25 -1.14
CA THR A 99 -17.83 -7.11 -0.87
C THR A 99 -17.08 -5.86 -0.49
N VAL A 100 -16.02 -5.99 0.30
CA VAL A 100 -15.17 -4.89 0.77
C VAL A 100 -13.99 -4.68 -0.18
N LYS A 101 -13.83 -3.47 -0.71
CA LYS A 101 -12.71 -3.11 -1.59
C LYS A 101 -11.40 -3.11 -0.81
N LYS A 102 -10.42 -3.87 -1.27
CA LYS A 102 -9.06 -3.88 -0.75
C LYS A 102 -8.13 -3.19 -1.74
N ILE A 103 -7.63 -2.03 -1.36
CA ILE A 103 -6.80 -1.17 -2.23
C ILE A 103 -5.34 -1.34 -1.85
N GLY A 104 -4.52 -1.65 -2.83
CA GLY A 104 -3.07 -1.73 -2.65
C GLY A 104 -2.32 -1.31 -3.90
N LEU A 105 -1.00 -1.45 -3.87
CA LEU A 105 -0.14 -1.15 -5.00
C LEU A 105 0.71 -2.38 -5.34
N SER A 106 0.70 -2.81 -6.61
CA SER A 106 1.44 -4.00 -7.07
C SER A 106 1.01 -5.30 -6.37
N TRP A 107 -0.27 -5.43 -6.09
CA TRP A 107 -0.86 -6.52 -5.31
C TRP A 107 -0.67 -7.91 -5.90
N HIS A 108 -0.46 -8.02 -7.19
CA HIS A 108 -0.27 -9.32 -7.84
C HIS A 108 0.85 -10.14 -7.19
N ASP A 109 1.98 -9.49 -6.94
CA ASP A 109 3.13 -10.14 -6.31
C ASP A 109 2.87 -10.49 -4.84
N ASP A 110 2.20 -9.59 -4.10
CA ASP A 110 1.84 -9.82 -2.70
C ASP A 110 0.87 -10.99 -2.53
N ILE A 111 -0.14 -11.10 -3.40
CA ILE A 111 -1.07 -12.24 -3.42
C ILE A 111 -0.32 -13.55 -3.65
N LEU A 112 0.60 -13.59 -4.62
CA LEU A 112 1.41 -14.79 -4.89
C LEU A 112 2.26 -15.17 -3.68
N MET A 113 2.84 -14.20 -2.99
CA MET A 113 3.65 -14.45 -1.80
C MET A 113 2.80 -14.87 -0.58
N LEU A 114 1.62 -14.32 -0.40
CA LEU A 114 0.67 -14.73 0.63
C LEU A 114 0.18 -16.18 0.39
N ARG A 115 -0.12 -16.54 -0.85
CA ARG A 115 -0.52 -17.91 -1.24
C ARG A 115 0.54 -18.97 -0.94
N LYS A 116 1.83 -18.60 -0.92
CA LYS A 116 2.90 -19.49 -0.44
C LYS A 116 2.79 -19.85 1.05
N ARG A 117 2.04 -19.06 1.84
CA ARG A 117 1.72 -19.41 3.23
C ARG A 117 0.52 -20.33 3.31
N GLN A 118 -0.53 -20.00 2.60
CA GLN A 118 -1.78 -20.77 2.55
C GLN A 118 -2.56 -20.38 1.30
N GLU A 119 -3.10 -21.37 0.60
CA GLU A 119 -3.89 -21.15 -0.60
C GLU A 119 -5.24 -20.49 -0.26
N PHE A 120 -5.61 -19.48 -1.06
CA PHE A 120 -6.90 -18.79 -1.00
C PHE A 120 -7.28 -18.24 -2.37
N THR A 121 -8.57 -17.95 -2.57
CA THR A 121 -9.07 -17.28 -3.78
C THR A 121 -9.19 -15.78 -3.49
N PRO A 122 -8.41 -14.90 -4.17
CA PRO A 122 -8.49 -13.47 -3.93
C PRO A 122 -9.88 -12.90 -4.19
N GLY A 123 -10.41 -12.15 -3.23
CA GLY A 123 -11.67 -11.44 -3.35
C GLY A 123 -11.56 -10.12 -4.11
N LEU A 124 -12.23 -9.06 -3.63
CA LEU A 124 -12.25 -7.75 -4.30
C LEU A 124 -10.99 -6.94 -3.98
N PHE A 125 -9.94 -7.12 -4.79
CA PHE A 125 -8.72 -6.32 -4.75
C PHE A 125 -8.68 -5.32 -5.91
N ILE A 126 -8.20 -4.10 -5.64
CA ILE A 126 -7.98 -3.06 -6.64
C ILE A 126 -6.52 -2.62 -6.55
N ASP A 127 -5.79 -2.76 -7.65
CA ASP A 127 -4.41 -2.28 -7.74
C ASP A 127 -4.39 -0.83 -8.23
N LEU A 128 -3.71 0.03 -7.49
CA LEU A 128 -3.55 1.43 -7.88
C LEU A 128 -2.82 1.57 -9.22
N GLN A 129 -1.92 0.64 -9.57
CA GLN A 129 -1.22 0.67 -10.86
C GLN A 129 -2.16 0.51 -12.06
N ASP A 130 -3.31 -0.15 -11.88
CA ASP A 130 -4.30 -0.35 -12.95
C ASP A 130 -5.15 0.90 -13.20
N ILE A 131 -5.28 1.78 -12.19
CA ILE A 131 -6.19 2.92 -12.27
C ILE A 131 -5.50 4.27 -12.48
N VAL A 132 -4.23 4.42 -12.08
CA VAL A 132 -3.51 5.72 -12.15
C VAL A 132 -3.35 6.24 -13.59
N GLY A 133 -3.26 5.34 -14.57
CA GLY A 133 -3.20 5.69 -15.99
C GLY A 133 -4.46 6.40 -16.48
N SER A 134 -5.62 6.21 -15.84
CA SER A 134 -6.88 6.85 -16.23
C SER A 134 -6.89 8.37 -16.06
N ILE A 135 -5.97 8.93 -15.27
CA ILE A 135 -5.77 10.37 -15.09
C ILE A 135 -4.41 10.83 -15.65
N GLY A 136 -3.75 10.00 -16.46
CA GLY A 136 -2.51 10.33 -17.19
C GLY A 136 -1.22 10.16 -16.39
N ILE A 137 -1.25 9.54 -15.19
CA ILE A 137 -0.05 9.26 -14.39
C ILE A 137 0.59 7.95 -14.86
N GLU A 138 1.92 7.98 -15.12
CA GLU A 138 2.72 6.82 -15.55
C GLU A 138 3.58 6.23 -14.42
N ASP A 139 3.75 6.96 -13.31
CA ASP A 139 4.51 6.47 -12.15
C ASP A 139 3.81 5.26 -11.50
N ARG A 140 4.64 4.30 -11.05
CA ARG A 140 4.18 3.03 -10.47
C ARG A 140 4.61 2.80 -9.03
N SER A 141 5.27 3.74 -8.38
CA SER A 141 5.68 3.60 -6.99
C SER A 141 4.80 4.42 -6.05
N LEU A 142 4.41 3.85 -4.92
CA LEU A 142 3.56 4.49 -3.92
C LEU A 142 4.08 5.87 -3.51
N GLN A 143 5.41 5.97 -3.28
CA GLN A 143 6.06 7.23 -2.91
C GLN A 143 5.89 8.32 -3.97
N LYS A 144 6.06 7.98 -5.26
CA LYS A 144 5.91 8.95 -6.34
C LYS A 144 4.46 9.35 -6.54
N LEU A 145 3.55 8.38 -6.50
CA LEU A 145 2.11 8.62 -6.61
C LEU A 145 1.63 9.55 -5.51
N TYR A 146 2.02 9.28 -4.26
CA TYR A 146 1.59 10.11 -3.13
C TYR A 146 2.21 11.52 -3.18
N ALA A 147 3.49 11.61 -3.56
CA ALA A 147 4.16 12.90 -3.76
C ALA A 147 3.48 13.73 -4.85
N ASN A 148 3.15 13.11 -5.99
CA ASN A 148 2.49 13.76 -7.11
C ASN A 148 1.10 14.27 -6.73
N VAL A 149 0.29 13.44 -6.09
CA VAL A 149 -1.13 13.73 -5.81
C VAL A 149 -1.31 14.62 -4.59
N PHE A 150 -0.48 14.45 -3.54
CA PHE A 150 -0.68 15.13 -2.25
C PHE A 150 0.45 16.06 -1.82
N GLY A 151 1.59 16.09 -2.55
CA GLY A 151 2.73 16.91 -2.15
C GLY A 151 3.38 16.47 -0.84
N GLN A 152 3.27 15.20 -0.48
CA GLN A 152 3.87 14.62 0.73
C GLN A 152 4.68 13.38 0.36
N LYS A 153 5.71 13.06 1.14
CA LYS A 153 6.56 11.88 0.90
C LYS A 153 6.32 10.76 1.89
N ILE A 154 6.25 9.55 1.38
CA ILE A 154 6.30 8.32 2.18
C ILE A 154 7.78 7.97 2.41
N SER A 155 8.16 7.72 3.67
CA SER A 155 9.52 7.34 4.03
C SER A 155 9.79 5.89 3.62
N LYS A 156 10.94 5.62 3.00
CA LYS A 156 11.37 4.24 2.65
C LYS A 156 12.36 3.64 3.66
N ARG A 157 12.60 4.31 4.79
CA ARG A 157 13.69 3.95 5.72
C ARG A 157 13.52 2.58 6.38
N GLN A 158 12.28 2.07 6.50
CA GLN A 158 12.00 0.80 7.16
C GLN A 158 11.87 -0.38 6.18
N ARG A 159 11.80 -0.14 4.87
CA ARG A 159 11.55 -1.16 3.85
C ARG A 159 12.48 -2.38 3.93
N LEU A 160 13.76 -2.17 4.23
CA LEU A 160 14.77 -3.22 4.28
C LEU A 160 15.13 -3.66 5.71
N THR A 161 14.24 -3.43 6.67
CA THR A 161 14.42 -3.89 8.05
C THR A 161 13.95 -5.34 8.24
N ASN A 162 14.33 -5.94 9.35
CA ASN A 162 13.85 -7.29 9.68
C ASN A 162 12.41 -7.23 10.20
N TRP A 163 11.46 -7.73 9.41
CA TRP A 163 10.05 -7.79 9.75
C TRP A 163 9.66 -9.01 10.58
N GLU A 164 10.59 -9.95 10.80
CA GLU A 164 10.38 -11.17 11.60
C GLU A 164 10.82 -11.00 13.07
N ILE A 165 11.27 -9.82 13.50
CA ILE A 165 11.62 -9.55 14.91
C ILE A 165 10.43 -9.75 15.83
N ASP A 166 10.67 -10.10 17.10
CA ASP A 166 9.61 -10.39 18.06
C ASP A 166 8.68 -9.19 18.29
N VAL A 167 9.24 -8.00 18.45
CA VAL A 167 8.50 -6.77 18.70
C VAL A 167 8.84 -5.72 17.64
N LEU A 168 7.85 -5.30 16.85
CA LEU A 168 8.01 -4.18 15.91
C LEU A 168 8.23 -2.87 16.67
N ASN A 169 9.24 -2.11 16.28
CA ASN A 169 9.45 -0.77 16.83
C ASN A 169 8.42 0.23 16.24
N ASP A 170 8.32 1.41 16.87
CA ASP A 170 7.32 2.41 16.48
C ASP A 170 7.53 2.95 15.05
N LYS A 171 8.79 2.98 14.57
CA LYS A 171 9.08 3.42 13.19
C LYS A 171 8.59 2.39 12.17
N GLN A 172 8.74 1.09 12.47
CA GLN A 172 8.21 0.02 11.62
C GLN A 172 6.68 0.03 11.61
N LYS A 173 6.04 0.12 12.79
CA LYS A 173 4.58 0.22 12.90
C LYS A 173 4.03 1.40 12.12
N GLN A 174 4.64 2.58 12.30
CA GLN A 174 4.23 3.80 11.60
C GLN A 174 4.42 3.70 10.08
N TYR A 175 5.53 3.11 9.64
CA TYR A 175 5.82 2.89 8.22
C TYR A 175 4.76 1.98 7.60
N ALA A 176 4.55 0.79 8.16
CA ALA A 176 3.60 -0.21 7.67
C ALA A 176 2.15 0.33 7.62
N ALA A 177 1.72 1.05 8.66
CA ALA A 177 0.40 1.66 8.69
C ALA A 177 0.24 2.78 7.65
N THR A 178 1.31 3.57 7.43
CA THR A 178 1.28 4.65 6.43
C THR A 178 1.15 4.10 5.02
N ASP A 179 1.87 3.02 4.67
CA ASP A 179 1.84 2.43 3.33
C ASP A 179 0.44 1.88 3.02
N ALA A 180 -0.15 1.08 3.91
CA ALA A 180 -1.50 0.56 3.71
C ALA A 180 -2.57 1.67 3.63
N TRP A 181 -2.57 2.60 4.59
CA TRP A 181 -3.55 3.70 4.63
C TRP A 181 -3.45 4.65 3.43
N SER A 182 -2.25 4.94 2.96
CA SER A 182 -2.05 5.84 1.82
C SER A 182 -2.68 5.32 0.54
N CYS A 183 -2.89 4.01 0.42
CA CYS A 183 -3.58 3.41 -0.71
C CYS A 183 -5.05 3.84 -0.78
N ILE A 184 -5.74 3.95 0.38
CA ILE A 184 -7.13 4.46 0.42
C ILE A 184 -7.18 5.91 -0.09
N ASN A 185 -6.30 6.77 0.44
CA ASN A 185 -6.28 8.17 0.07
C ASN A 185 -6.04 8.38 -1.43
N LEU A 186 -5.08 7.62 -1.98
CA LEU A 186 -4.79 7.65 -3.42
C LEU A 186 -5.99 7.19 -4.24
N TYR A 187 -6.61 6.07 -3.87
CA TYR A 187 -7.78 5.56 -4.57
C TYR A 187 -8.92 6.58 -4.60
N GLU A 188 -9.29 7.12 -3.44
CA GLU A 188 -10.38 8.09 -3.32
C GLU A 188 -10.10 9.36 -4.13
N GLU A 189 -8.87 9.87 -4.09
CA GLU A 189 -8.50 11.07 -4.84
C GLU A 189 -8.43 10.82 -6.34
N ILE A 190 -7.86 9.69 -6.80
CA ILE A 190 -7.84 9.31 -8.21
C ILE A 190 -9.26 9.19 -8.75
N GLU A 191 -10.15 8.51 -8.02
CA GLU A 191 -11.56 8.37 -8.40
C GLU A 191 -12.28 9.74 -8.45
N ARG A 192 -11.98 10.64 -7.48
CA ARG A 192 -12.51 12.01 -7.50
C ARG A 192 -12.03 12.76 -8.74
N LEU A 193 -10.73 12.75 -9.00
CA LEU A 193 -10.15 13.45 -10.15
C LEU A 193 -10.68 12.90 -11.48
N ARG A 194 -10.80 11.57 -11.60
CA ARG A 194 -11.38 10.92 -12.78
C ARG A 194 -12.82 11.34 -13.04
N LYS A 195 -13.65 11.44 -11.98
CA LYS A 195 -15.06 11.81 -12.09
C LYS A 195 -15.28 13.29 -12.35
N THR A 196 -14.47 14.17 -11.76
CA THR A 196 -14.68 15.62 -11.84
C THR A 196 -13.90 16.30 -12.96
N GLY A 197 -12.79 15.74 -13.40
CA GLY A 197 -11.85 16.40 -14.32
C GLY A 197 -11.13 17.61 -13.68
N ASP A 198 -11.18 17.77 -12.35
CA ASP A 198 -10.62 18.94 -11.64
C ASP A 198 -9.11 18.89 -11.48
N TYR A 199 -8.41 18.61 -12.57
CA TYR A 199 -6.95 18.61 -12.57
C TYR A 199 -6.36 19.14 -13.89
N ASN A 200 -5.10 19.56 -13.81
CA ASN A 200 -4.26 19.86 -14.96
C ASN A 200 -3.12 18.85 -14.97
N LEU A 201 -3.01 18.09 -16.06
CA LEU A 201 -1.91 17.16 -16.26
C LEU A 201 -0.74 17.88 -16.93
N VAL A 202 0.41 17.88 -16.28
CA VAL A 202 1.69 18.34 -16.83
C VAL A 202 2.44 17.14 -17.37
N VAL A 203 2.69 17.12 -18.67
CA VAL A 203 3.46 16.06 -19.33
C VAL A 203 4.92 16.51 -19.42
N SER A 204 5.83 15.76 -18.80
CA SER A 204 7.27 16.00 -18.91
C SER A 204 7.78 15.54 -20.28
N GLU A 205 8.56 16.39 -20.95
CA GLU A 205 9.16 16.10 -22.26
C GLU A 205 10.42 15.22 -22.19
N GLU A 206 10.62 14.41 -21.17
CA GLU A 206 11.73 13.45 -21.15
C GLU A 206 11.46 12.32 -22.14
N GLY A 207 12.05 12.43 -23.35
CA GLY A 207 12.01 11.38 -24.37
C GLY A 207 11.92 11.83 -25.82
N ARG A 208 11.93 13.12 -26.13
CA ARG A 208 12.25 13.56 -27.48
C ARG A 208 13.78 13.72 -27.60
N GLU A 209 14.47 12.64 -27.93
CA GLU A 209 15.74 12.77 -28.64
C GLU A 209 15.43 13.51 -29.94
N ILE A 210 15.97 14.71 -30.04
CA ILE A 210 16.02 15.46 -31.27
C ILE A 210 16.91 14.62 -32.19
N SER A 211 16.28 13.91 -33.12
CA SER A 211 16.97 13.48 -34.33
C SER A 211 17.17 14.75 -35.17
N GLU A 212 18.25 15.45 -34.91
CA GLU A 212 18.76 16.45 -35.83
C GLU A 212 19.52 15.71 -36.92
N GLU A 213 19.05 15.94 -38.14
CA GLU A 213 19.68 15.56 -39.44
C GLU A 213 21.08 16.23 -39.60
#